data_b6212f0c482ae00be54027d6846235e1
#
_entry.id   b6212f0c482ae00be54027d6846235e1
#
_cell.length_a   1.000
_cell.length_b   1.000
_cell.length_c   1.000
_cell.angle_alpha   90.00
_cell.angle_beta   90.00
_cell.angle_gamma   90.00
#
_symmetry.space_group_name_H-M   'P 1'
#
loop_
_entity.id
_entity.type
_entity.pdbx_description
1 polymer ?
#
loop_
_entity_poly.entity_id
_entity_poly.type
_entity_poly.pdbx_seq_one_letter_code
_entity_poly.pdbx_strand_id
1 'polypeptide(L)'
;MNRGCEAIVRGTAQVLKEAGLQTEPTAFTFDKKYDDLVGLGEAAQLVSYPPKGLPSKIMGKLLRDVFGNAEWGCRQTYKKAARLIKEDAMTFNVGGDTYCYGTPYLSIALNKMMAKRHIPNVFWGCSVEEDILHKKIMCEDIGRYSYVVARETLSYETIKKCRGTAENVFLACDPAFYLPIKETQLPQPWKENNMVGINLSPMVMRDPENENEMTYQNVLYLIERILNDTDMGVCLIPHVYNIEHNLQDIVPLKKLYKHFCETGRVSIVDRELSCTQLKYIISKCRFFIGARTHSTIAAYSTGVPTVVLSYSVKSRGLARDLFEKEEGFAVSWKSLEEKDKLWNIFNQVLLAGEDSIRRRYKDFLPGYKNTLLSVTGNLLEI
;
A
#
# COMPACT_ATOMS: atom_id res chain seq x y z
N MET A 1 5.14 4.39 -11.25
CA MET A 1 4.83 3.10 -10.59
C MET A 1 4.51 3.29 -9.13
N ASN A 2 3.73 2.39 -8.55
CA ASN A 2 3.30 2.45 -7.15
C ASN A 2 4.30 1.71 -6.25
N ARG A 3 4.98 2.43 -5.37
CA ARG A 3 5.95 1.86 -4.41
C ARG A 3 5.30 0.94 -3.36
N GLY A 4 3.99 1.06 -3.17
CA GLY A 4 3.24 0.14 -2.32
C GLY A 4 3.22 -1.29 -2.86
N CYS A 5 3.04 -1.48 -4.18
CA CYS A 5 3.10 -2.80 -4.78
C CYS A 5 4.50 -3.42 -4.64
N GLU A 6 5.56 -2.64 -4.86
CA GLU A 6 6.95 -3.04 -4.62
C GLU A 6 7.15 -3.44 -3.15
N ALA A 7 6.61 -2.65 -2.21
CA ALA A 7 6.75 -2.90 -0.77
C ALA A 7 6.10 -4.22 -0.33
N ILE A 8 4.93 -4.57 -0.87
CA ILE A 8 4.28 -5.85 -0.57
C ILE A 8 5.14 -7.02 -1.07
N VAL A 9 5.65 -6.96 -2.30
CA VAL A 9 6.47 -8.04 -2.86
C VAL A 9 7.76 -8.25 -2.05
N ARG A 10 8.50 -7.17 -1.76
CA ARG A 10 9.73 -7.24 -0.96
C ARG A 10 9.45 -7.70 0.48
N GLY A 11 8.38 -7.19 1.09
CA GLY A 11 7.97 -7.60 2.44
C GLY A 11 7.53 -9.07 2.48
N THR A 12 6.83 -9.54 1.44
CA THR A 12 6.47 -10.96 1.29
C THR A 12 7.72 -11.84 1.17
N ALA A 13 8.67 -11.48 0.31
CA ALA A 13 9.92 -12.21 0.18
C ALA A 13 10.70 -12.27 1.51
N GLN A 14 10.73 -11.16 2.25
CA GLN A 14 11.41 -11.09 3.54
C GLN A 14 10.74 -11.97 4.60
N VAL A 15 9.41 -11.93 4.74
CA VAL A 15 8.72 -12.77 5.74
C VAL A 15 8.76 -14.25 5.39
N LEU A 16 8.70 -14.62 4.10
CA LEU A 16 8.90 -16.00 3.66
C LEU A 16 10.28 -16.52 4.04
N LYS A 17 11.31 -15.70 3.85
CA LYS A 17 12.69 -16.02 4.26
C LYS A 17 12.82 -16.17 5.78
N GLU A 18 12.23 -15.25 6.55
CA GLU A 18 12.25 -15.31 8.02
C GLU A 18 11.45 -16.52 8.55
N ALA A 19 10.40 -16.95 7.83
CA ALA A 19 9.63 -18.17 8.13
C ALA A 19 10.32 -19.47 7.70
N GLY A 20 11.50 -19.41 7.08
CA GLY A 20 12.32 -20.57 6.75
C GLY A 20 12.29 -21.02 5.28
N LEU A 21 11.66 -20.27 4.37
CA LEU A 21 11.72 -20.58 2.94
C LEU A 21 13.17 -20.50 2.44
N GLN A 22 13.68 -21.61 1.90
CA GLN A 22 15.06 -21.73 1.43
C GLN A 22 15.23 -21.34 -0.05
N THR A 23 14.13 -21.28 -0.80
CA THR A 23 14.14 -20.98 -2.24
C THR A 23 13.72 -19.53 -2.48
N GLU A 24 14.30 -18.91 -3.52
CA GLU A 24 13.89 -17.58 -3.94
C GLU A 24 12.47 -17.60 -4.53
N PRO A 25 11.55 -16.75 -4.07
CA PRO A 25 10.21 -16.67 -4.64
C PRO A 25 10.23 -16.12 -6.07
N THR A 26 9.27 -16.54 -6.90
CA THR A 26 9.09 -16.02 -8.26
C THR A 26 7.97 -15.01 -8.28
N ALA A 27 8.24 -13.79 -8.74
CA ALA A 27 7.26 -12.73 -8.91
C ALA A 27 6.90 -12.51 -10.39
N PHE A 28 5.62 -12.61 -10.71
CA PHE A 28 5.10 -12.30 -12.03
C PHE A 28 4.81 -10.80 -12.15
N THR A 29 5.37 -10.16 -13.14
CA THR A 29 5.26 -8.70 -13.34
C THR A 29 4.77 -8.31 -14.73
N PHE A 30 4.03 -7.20 -14.81
CA PHE A 30 3.61 -6.58 -16.07
C PHE A 30 4.70 -5.69 -16.70
N ASP A 31 5.63 -5.17 -15.89
CA ASP A 31 6.71 -4.29 -16.35
C ASP A 31 8.05 -4.71 -15.69
N LYS A 32 8.57 -5.83 -16.18
CA LYS A 32 9.84 -6.38 -15.69
C LYS A 32 10.99 -5.37 -15.81
N LYS A 33 11.03 -4.60 -16.90
CA LYS A 33 12.11 -3.62 -17.13
C LYS A 33 12.14 -2.56 -16.03
N TYR A 34 10.97 -2.08 -15.61
CA TYR A 34 10.88 -1.11 -14.54
C TYR A 34 11.17 -1.74 -13.17
N ASP A 35 10.67 -2.93 -12.91
CA ASP A 35 10.91 -3.65 -11.66
C ASP A 35 12.40 -4.03 -11.50
N ASP A 36 13.10 -4.37 -12.59
CA ASP A 36 14.55 -4.55 -12.60
C ASP A 36 15.27 -3.22 -12.28
N LEU A 37 14.81 -2.10 -12.83
CA LEU A 37 15.41 -0.77 -12.61
C LEU A 37 15.37 -0.37 -11.12
N VAL A 38 14.30 -0.70 -10.41
CA VAL A 38 14.18 -0.44 -8.96
C VAL A 38 14.80 -1.53 -8.09
N GLY A 39 15.43 -2.52 -8.72
CA GLY A 39 16.13 -3.61 -8.04
C GLY A 39 15.20 -4.64 -7.40
N LEU A 40 13.96 -4.80 -7.88
CA LEU A 40 13.02 -5.78 -7.31
C LEU A 40 13.53 -7.22 -7.48
N GLY A 41 14.38 -7.48 -8.48
CA GLY A 41 15.09 -8.74 -8.67
C GLY A 41 16.01 -9.14 -7.51
N GLU A 42 16.35 -8.23 -6.58
CA GLU A 42 17.06 -8.56 -5.34
C GLU A 42 16.18 -9.36 -4.35
N ALA A 43 14.86 -9.31 -4.51
CA ALA A 43 13.90 -9.93 -3.59
C ALA A 43 13.18 -11.16 -4.17
N ALA A 44 13.06 -11.26 -5.50
CA ALA A 44 12.35 -12.34 -6.16
C ALA A 44 12.82 -12.53 -7.61
N GLN A 45 12.77 -13.74 -8.12
CA GLN A 45 12.98 -14.00 -9.54
C GLN A 45 11.84 -13.36 -10.36
N LEU A 46 12.17 -12.39 -11.22
CA LEU A 46 11.16 -11.65 -11.99
C LEU A 46 10.82 -12.36 -13.30
N VAL A 47 9.56 -12.69 -13.49
CA VAL A 47 9.00 -13.28 -14.70
C VAL A 47 7.98 -12.34 -15.32
N SER A 48 8.25 -11.89 -16.56
CA SER A 48 7.35 -11.01 -17.29
C SER A 48 6.13 -11.76 -17.82
N TYR A 49 4.95 -11.14 -17.71
CA TYR A 49 3.80 -11.58 -18.47
C TYR A 49 4.07 -11.39 -19.96
N PRO A 50 3.99 -12.44 -20.78
CA PRO A 50 4.20 -12.28 -22.21
C PRO A 50 3.09 -11.41 -22.80
N PRO A 51 3.44 -10.50 -23.74
CA PRO A 51 2.46 -9.62 -24.35
C PRO A 51 1.38 -10.43 -25.08
N LYS A 52 0.13 -9.96 -25.01
CA LYS A 52 -0.96 -10.54 -25.80
C LYS A 52 -0.65 -10.39 -27.28
N GLY A 53 -0.74 -11.48 -28.05
CA GLY A 53 -0.71 -11.40 -29.51
C GLY A 53 -1.88 -10.56 -30.06
N LEU A 54 -1.69 -9.95 -31.23
CA LEU A 54 -2.71 -9.10 -31.87
C LEU A 54 -4.08 -9.78 -32.00
N PRO A 55 -4.19 -11.05 -32.44
CA PRO A 55 -5.49 -11.74 -32.51
C PRO A 55 -6.18 -11.85 -31.16
N SER A 56 -5.44 -12.09 -30.07
CA SER A 56 -6.04 -12.21 -28.75
C SER A 56 -6.47 -10.86 -28.15
N LYS A 57 -5.82 -9.75 -28.55
CA LYS A 57 -6.24 -8.37 -28.19
C LYS A 57 -7.57 -8.02 -28.87
N ILE A 58 -7.66 -8.29 -30.19
CA ILE A 58 -8.89 -8.03 -30.98
C ILE A 58 -10.06 -8.87 -30.46
N MET A 59 -9.86 -10.18 -30.27
CA MET A 59 -10.88 -11.07 -29.76
C MET A 59 -11.30 -10.70 -28.33
N GLY A 60 -10.35 -10.33 -27.47
CA GLY A 60 -10.66 -9.88 -26.09
C GLY A 60 -11.49 -8.59 -26.07
N LYS A 61 -11.21 -7.64 -26.98
CA LYS A 61 -12.00 -6.43 -27.15
C LYS A 61 -13.42 -6.77 -27.65
N LEU A 62 -13.53 -7.59 -28.68
CA LEU A 62 -14.82 -8.01 -29.25
C LEU A 62 -15.69 -8.72 -28.21
N LEU A 63 -15.14 -9.69 -27.46
CA LEU A 63 -15.88 -10.43 -26.43
C LEU A 63 -16.34 -9.54 -25.28
N ARG A 64 -15.53 -8.55 -24.88
CA ARG A 64 -15.92 -7.58 -23.86
C ARG A 64 -17.02 -6.64 -24.37
N ASP A 65 -16.80 -6.03 -25.54
CA ASP A 65 -17.61 -4.92 -26.04
C ASP A 65 -18.95 -5.41 -26.65
N VAL A 66 -18.99 -6.63 -27.22
CA VAL A 66 -20.19 -7.20 -27.85
C VAL A 66 -20.91 -8.20 -26.92
N PHE A 67 -20.16 -9.03 -26.18
CA PHE A 67 -20.73 -10.11 -25.36
C PHE A 67 -20.60 -9.87 -23.85
N GLY A 68 -20.08 -8.73 -23.40
CA GLY A 68 -19.88 -8.43 -21.99
C GLY A 68 -18.90 -9.36 -21.26
N ASN A 69 -18.15 -10.20 -22.00
CA ASN A 69 -17.27 -11.22 -21.44
C ASN A 69 -15.84 -10.69 -21.25
N ALA A 70 -15.62 -9.96 -20.16
CA ALA A 70 -14.29 -9.47 -19.79
C ALA A 70 -13.34 -10.60 -19.32
N GLU A 71 -13.86 -11.69 -18.77
CA GLU A 71 -13.10 -12.79 -18.18
C GLU A 71 -12.22 -13.52 -19.20
N TRP A 72 -12.73 -13.74 -20.41
CA TRP A 72 -11.98 -14.44 -21.46
C TRP A 72 -10.64 -13.74 -21.79
N GLY A 73 -10.68 -12.44 -21.98
CA GLY A 73 -9.51 -11.62 -22.26
C GLY A 73 -8.49 -11.67 -21.10
N CYS A 74 -8.97 -11.68 -19.87
CA CYS A 74 -8.16 -11.82 -18.67
C CYS A 74 -7.48 -13.20 -18.57
N ARG A 75 -8.21 -14.27 -18.87
CA ARG A 75 -7.66 -15.64 -18.94
C ARG A 75 -6.53 -15.75 -19.96
N GLN A 76 -6.65 -15.12 -21.14
CA GLN A 76 -5.57 -15.10 -22.13
C GLN A 76 -4.31 -14.36 -21.63
N THR A 77 -4.47 -13.34 -20.76
CA THR A 77 -3.33 -12.63 -20.15
C THR A 77 -2.50 -13.59 -19.30
N TYR A 78 -3.15 -14.39 -18.45
CA TYR A 78 -2.44 -15.28 -17.51
C TYR A 78 -2.12 -16.66 -18.07
N LYS A 79 -2.67 -17.07 -19.22
CA LYS A 79 -2.55 -18.43 -19.74
C LYS A 79 -1.10 -18.93 -19.87
N LYS A 80 -0.20 -18.06 -20.33
CA LYS A 80 1.22 -18.42 -20.46
C LYS A 80 1.93 -18.41 -19.11
N ALA A 81 1.68 -17.41 -18.27
CA ALA A 81 2.23 -17.32 -16.92
C ALA A 81 1.79 -18.51 -16.05
N ALA A 82 0.49 -18.83 -16.07
CA ALA A 82 -0.04 -19.96 -15.33
C ALA A 82 0.59 -21.32 -15.70
N ARG A 83 1.07 -21.49 -16.94
CA ARG A 83 1.78 -22.70 -17.37
C ARG A 83 3.18 -22.85 -16.76
N LEU A 84 3.77 -21.73 -16.31
CA LEU A 84 5.08 -21.71 -15.64
C LEU A 84 4.98 -22.06 -14.15
N ILE A 85 3.77 -21.98 -13.58
CA ILE A 85 3.54 -22.32 -12.18
C ILE A 85 3.51 -23.85 -12.07
N LYS A 86 4.39 -24.39 -11.23
CA LYS A 86 4.48 -25.84 -10.97
C LYS A 86 3.26 -26.32 -10.19
N GLU A 87 2.96 -27.62 -10.25
CA GLU A 87 1.80 -28.21 -9.56
C GLU A 87 1.98 -28.28 -8.04
N ASP A 88 3.21 -28.34 -7.58
CA ASP A 88 3.62 -28.33 -6.17
C ASP A 88 3.85 -26.92 -5.62
N ALA A 89 3.53 -25.88 -6.39
CA ALA A 89 3.70 -24.49 -5.97
C ALA A 89 2.51 -24.00 -5.14
N MET A 90 2.77 -23.06 -4.22
CA MET A 90 1.76 -22.19 -3.63
C MET A 90 1.86 -20.80 -4.29
N THR A 91 0.72 -20.19 -4.59
CA THR A 91 0.67 -18.87 -5.22
C THR A 91 0.12 -17.82 -4.26
N PHE A 92 0.69 -16.60 -4.30
CA PHE A 92 0.30 -15.47 -3.48
C PHE A 92 -0.24 -14.36 -4.37
N ASN A 93 -1.51 -13.98 -4.18
CA ASN A 93 -2.07 -12.78 -4.79
C ASN A 93 -1.72 -11.59 -3.89
N VAL A 94 -0.68 -10.85 -4.27
CA VAL A 94 -0.12 -9.72 -3.51
C VAL A 94 -0.75 -8.37 -3.85
N GLY A 95 -1.86 -8.34 -4.57
CA GLY A 95 -2.63 -7.14 -4.86
C GLY A 95 -3.49 -6.71 -3.66
N GLY A 96 -2.87 -6.17 -2.61
CA GLY A 96 -3.50 -5.91 -1.30
C GLY A 96 -4.86 -5.18 -1.30
N ASP A 97 -5.19 -4.39 -2.32
CA ASP A 97 -6.46 -3.67 -2.46
C ASP A 97 -7.25 -4.04 -3.74
N THR A 98 -6.97 -5.21 -4.28
CA THR A 98 -7.56 -5.72 -5.53
C THR A 98 -9.10 -5.70 -5.50
N TYR A 99 -9.72 -5.96 -4.35
CA TYR A 99 -11.18 -6.01 -4.18
C TYR A 99 -11.75 -4.72 -3.57
N CYS A 100 -10.96 -3.67 -3.44
CA CYS A 100 -11.45 -2.35 -2.98
C CYS A 100 -12.08 -1.52 -4.10
N TYR A 101 -11.79 -1.82 -5.38
CA TYR A 101 -12.17 -0.97 -6.51
C TYR A 101 -12.73 -1.81 -7.66
N GLY A 102 -14.03 -1.74 -7.91
CA GLY A 102 -14.64 -2.41 -9.04
C GLY A 102 -14.48 -3.94 -9.04
N THR A 103 -14.79 -4.60 -10.16
CA THR A 103 -14.66 -6.07 -10.28
C THR A 103 -13.27 -6.45 -10.80
N PRO A 104 -12.47 -7.20 -10.05
CA PRO A 104 -11.09 -7.52 -10.40
C PRO A 104 -11.01 -8.72 -11.36
N TYR A 105 -11.50 -8.59 -12.59
CA TYR A 105 -11.58 -9.70 -13.56
C TYR A 105 -10.25 -10.43 -13.81
N LEU A 106 -9.12 -9.72 -13.70
CA LEU A 106 -7.79 -10.35 -13.83
C LEU A 106 -7.51 -11.32 -12.68
N SER A 107 -7.75 -10.89 -11.44
CA SER A 107 -7.55 -11.73 -10.25
C SER A 107 -8.53 -12.91 -10.24
N ILE A 108 -9.81 -12.67 -10.59
CA ILE A 108 -10.82 -13.71 -10.72
C ILE A 108 -10.40 -14.78 -11.74
N ALA A 109 -9.89 -14.35 -12.91
CA ALA A 109 -9.45 -15.27 -13.95
C ALA A 109 -8.26 -16.13 -13.48
N LEU A 110 -7.28 -15.52 -12.80
CA LEU A 110 -6.12 -16.24 -12.26
C LEU A 110 -6.55 -17.22 -11.17
N ASN A 111 -7.35 -16.79 -10.22
CA ASN A 111 -7.83 -17.62 -9.11
C ASN A 111 -8.62 -18.85 -9.61
N LYS A 112 -9.52 -18.68 -10.60
CA LYS A 112 -10.19 -19.78 -11.28
C LYS A 112 -9.22 -20.76 -11.96
N MET A 113 -8.12 -20.25 -12.53
CA MET A 113 -7.11 -21.11 -13.18
C MET A 113 -6.33 -21.92 -12.15
N MET A 114 -5.97 -21.33 -11.00
CA MET A 114 -5.29 -22.01 -9.90
C MET A 114 -6.21 -23.08 -9.28
N ALA A 115 -7.44 -22.73 -8.97
CA ALA A 115 -8.43 -23.65 -8.43
C ALA A 115 -8.66 -24.88 -9.36
N LYS A 116 -8.76 -24.67 -10.69
CA LYS A 116 -8.89 -25.76 -11.67
C LYS A 116 -7.70 -26.70 -11.70
N ARG A 117 -6.52 -26.23 -11.35
CA ARG A 117 -5.27 -27.02 -11.31
C ARG A 117 -4.97 -27.57 -9.91
N HIS A 118 -5.83 -27.31 -8.92
CA HIS A 118 -5.62 -27.66 -7.52
C HIS A 118 -4.35 -27.05 -6.92
N ILE A 119 -3.90 -25.90 -7.44
CA ILE A 119 -2.76 -25.14 -6.92
C ILE A 119 -3.27 -24.21 -5.81
N PRO A 120 -2.76 -24.33 -4.57
CA PRO A 120 -3.11 -23.42 -3.48
C PRO A 120 -2.86 -21.97 -3.86
N ASN A 121 -3.89 -21.12 -3.71
CA ASN A 121 -3.80 -19.70 -3.96
C ASN A 121 -4.17 -18.93 -2.70
N VAL A 122 -3.29 -18.07 -2.24
CA VAL A 122 -3.43 -17.25 -1.05
C VAL A 122 -3.79 -15.82 -1.43
N PHE A 123 -4.89 -15.29 -0.90
CA PHE A 123 -5.17 -13.86 -0.98
C PHE A 123 -4.42 -13.16 0.16
N TRP A 124 -3.31 -12.49 -0.18
CA TRP A 124 -2.23 -12.15 0.75
C TRP A 124 -2.17 -10.67 1.09
N GLY A 125 -2.17 -10.34 2.40
CA GLY A 125 -2.08 -8.98 2.90
C GLY A 125 -3.19 -8.08 2.36
N CYS A 126 -4.42 -8.59 2.32
CA CYS A 126 -5.51 -7.98 1.58
C CYS A 126 -6.38 -7.06 2.44
N SER A 127 -6.97 -6.05 1.77
CA SER A 127 -8.11 -5.28 2.26
C SER A 127 -9.29 -5.41 1.31
N VAL A 128 -10.50 -5.38 1.85
CA VAL A 128 -11.74 -5.39 1.08
C VAL A 128 -12.71 -4.36 1.65
N GLU A 129 -13.46 -3.69 0.79
CA GLU A 129 -14.54 -2.79 1.19
C GLU A 129 -15.81 -3.59 1.50
N GLU A 130 -16.63 -3.12 2.45
CA GLU A 130 -17.84 -3.84 2.86
C GLU A 130 -18.88 -3.96 1.72
N ASP A 131 -18.84 -3.06 0.75
CA ASP A 131 -19.71 -3.08 -0.42
C ASP A 131 -19.58 -4.35 -1.29
N ILE A 132 -18.48 -5.11 -1.14
CA ILE A 132 -18.31 -6.40 -1.83
C ILE A 132 -19.38 -7.42 -1.45
N LEU A 133 -19.95 -7.32 -0.24
CA LEU A 133 -20.99 -8.23 0.24
C LEU A 133 -22.21 -8.25 -0.70
N HIS A 134 -22.44 -7.16 -1.42
CA HIS A 134 -23.49 -7.03 -2.43
C HIS A 134 -23.07 -7.49 -3.83
N LYS A 135 -21.79 -7.90 -4.00
CA LYS A 135 -21.22 -8.29 -5.29
C LYS A 135 -20.92 -9.80 -5.31
N LYS A 136 -21.94 -10.60 -5.64
CA LYS A 136 -21.89 -12.07 -5.62
C LYS A 136 -20.63 -12.64 -6.29
N ILE A 137 -20.23 -12.12 -7.47
CA ILE A 137 -19.03 -12.58 -8.19
C ILE A 137 -17.74 -12.39 -7.38
N MET A 138 -17.66 -11.33 -6.57
CA MET A 138 -16.47 -11.07 -5.75
C MET A 138 -16.44 -11.98 -4.52
N CYS A 139 -17.57 -12.18 -3.85
CA CYS A 139 -17.68 -13.11 -2.73
C CYS A 139 -17.41 -14.56 -3.16
N GLU A 140 -17.96 -15.00 -4.29
CA GLU A 140 -17.67 -16.33 -4.85
C GLU A 140 -16.20 -16.51 -5.17
N ASP A 141 -15.53 -15.46 -5.64
CA ASP A 141 -14.12 -15.52 -5.95
C ASP A 141 -13.23 -15.53 -4.71
N ILE A 142 -13.54 -14.72 -3.71
CA ILE A 142 -12.87 -14.76 -2.39
C ILE A 142 -13.06 -16.15 -1.75
N GLY A 143 -14.21 -16.79 -1.97
CA GLY A 143 -14.46 -18.17 -1.54
C GLY A 143 -13.58 -19.23 -2.20
N ARG A 144 -12.99 -18.96 -3.38
CA ARG A 144 -12.11 -19.88 -4.10
C ARG A 144 -10.65 -19.87 -3.63
N TYR A 145 -10.22 -18.83 -2.90
CA TYR A 145 -8.87 -18.83 -2.35
C TYR A 145 -8.73 -19.93 -1.31
N SER A 146 -7.62 -20.67 -1.37
CA SER A 146 -7.31 -21.69 -0.38
C SER A 146 -7.14 -21.09 1.01
N TYR A 147 -6.47 -19.93 1.04
CA TYR A 147 -6.21 -19.17 2.26
C TYR A 147 -6.40 -17.68 2.00
N VAL A 148 -6.84 -16.96 3.01
CA VAL A 148 -7.00 -15.49 2.97
C VAL A 148 -6.32 -14.88 4.18
N VAL A 149 -5.40 -13.95 3.95
CA VAL A 149 -4.71 -13.21 5.01
C VAL A 149 -5.09 -11.73 4.92
N ALA A 150 -6.05 -11.33 5.74
CA ALA A 150 -6.47 -9.94 5.86
C ALA A 150 -5.47 -9.15 6.70
N ARG A 151 -5.16 -7.91 6.30
CA ARG A 151 -4.15 -7.07 6.96
C ARG A 151 -4.71 -6.13 8.03
N GLU A 152 -6.02 -6.08 8.20
CA GLU A 152 -6.71 -5.30 9.23
C GLU A 152 -8.09 -5.89 9.55
N THR A 153 -8.57 -5.59 10.76
CA THR A 153 -9.77 -6.21 11.35
C THR A 153 -11.04 -5.98 10.53
N LEU A 154 -11.23 -4.78 9.94
CA LEU A 154 -12.45 -4.48 9.17
C LEU A 154 -12.59 -5.39 7.95
N SER A 155 -11.50 -5.59 7.21
CA SER A 155 -11.47 -6.52 6.07
C SER A 155 -11.61 -7.98 6.50
N TYR A 156 -10.98 -8.37 7.62
CA TYR A 156 -11.11 -9.72 8.16
C TYR A 156 -12.57 -10.08 8.45
N GLU A 157 -13.31 -9.20 9.12
CA GLU A 157 -14.73 -9.42 9.42
C GLU A 157 -15.60 -9.42 8.15
N THR A 158 -15.31 -8.55 7.18
CA THR A 158 -15.99 -8.53 5.88
C THR A 158 -15.77 -9.83 5.11
N ILE A 159 -14.55 -10.35 5.07
CA ILE A 159 -14.20 -11.60 4.40
C ILE A 159 -14.90 -12.79 5.05
N LYS A 160 -14.96 -12.84 6.37
CA LYS A 160 -15.69 -13.91 7.09
C LYS A 160 -17.17 -13.92 6.71
N LYS A 161 -17.82 -12.75 6.69
CA LYS A 161 -19.22 -12.61 6.23
C LYS A 161 -19.37 -13.09 4.79
N CYS A 162 -18.46 -12.68 3.90
CA CYS A 162 -18.47 -13.02 2.49
C CYS A 162 -18.31 -14.53 2.23
N ARG A 163 -17.43 -15.21 2.98
CA ARG A 163 -17.19 -16.66 2.88
C ARG A 163 -18.22 -17.52 3.64
N GLY A 164 -18.92 -16.93 4.61
CA GLY A 164 -19.77 -17.66 5.55
C GLY A 164 -19.00 -18.53 6.57
N THR A 165 -17.67 -18.44 6.60
CA THR A 165 -16.79 -19.20 7.49
C THR A 165 -15.53 -18.40 7.82
N ALA A 166 -14.92 -18.70 8.96
CA ALA A 166 -13.58 -18.22 9.34
C ALA A 166 -12.47 -19.21 8.97
N GLU A 167 -12.82 -20.39 8.44
CA GLU A 167 -11.85 -21.41 8.08
C GLU A 167 -10.87 -20.87 7.01
N ASN A 168 -9.57 -21.08 7.23
CA ASN A 168 -8.49 -20.58 6.37
C ASN A 168 -8.50 -19.05 6.12
N VAL A 169 -9.09 -18.30 7.06
CA VAL A 169 -9.06 -16.83 7.06
C VAL A 169 -8.24 -16.38 8.28
N PHE A 170 -7.19 -15.62 8.02
CA PHE A 170 -6.26 -15.14 9.04
C PHE A 170 -6.25 -13.62 9.08
N LEU A 171 -6.05 -13.07 10.28
CA LEU A 171 -5.75 -11.66 10.51
C LEU A 171 -4.25 -11.55 10.84
N ALA A 172 -3.50 -10.80 10.03
CA ALA A 172 -2.08 -10.58 10.25
C ALA A 172 -1.66 -9.20 9.75
N CYS A 173 -0.49 -8.70 10.14
CA CYS A 173 -0.03 -7.41 9.65
C CYS A 173 0.21 -7.41 8.12
N ASP A 174 0.19 -6.21 7.51
CA ASP A 174 0.56 -6.05 6.10
C ASP A 174 2.01 -6.51 5.85
N PRO A 175 2.29 -7.26 4.76
CA PRO A 175 3.66 -7.69 4.44
C PRO A 175 4.68 -6.55 4.38
N ALA A 176 4.27 -5.33 4.05
CA ALA A 176 5.15 -4.17 4.01
C ALA A 176 5.73 -3.77 5.39
N PHE A 177 5.19 -4.29 6.51
CA PHE A 177 5.86 -4.18 7.82
C PHE A 177 7.22 -4.88 7.84
N TYR A 178 7.40 -5.91 7.01
CA TYR A 178 8.67 -6.65 6.85
C TYR A 178 9.59 -6.05 5.79
N LEU A 179 9.17 -4.95 5.11
CA LEU A 179 10.02 -4.29 4.14
C LEU A 179 11.37 -3.89 4.77
N PRO A 180 12.51 -4.33 4.23
CA PRO A 180 13.82 -3.91 4.73
C PRO A 180 14.07 -2.42 4.47
N ILE A 181 15.01 -1.84 5.20
CA ILE A 181 15.47 -0.46 5.04
C ILE A 181 16.76 -0.49 4.20
N LYS A 182 16.84 0.38 3.17
CA LYS A 182 18.07 0.60 2.39
C LYS A 182 18.48 2.06 2.52
N GLU A 183 19.64 2.29 3.09
CA GLU A 183 20.18 3.63 3.29
C GLU A 183 20.28 4.39 1.96
N THR A 184 20.02 5.69 2.01
CA THR A 184 20.14 6.60 0.86
C THR A 184 20.43 8.01 1.35
N GLN A 185 20.92 8.88 0.46
CA GLN A 185 21.13 10.28 0.77
C GLN A 185 19.82 10.96 1.13
N LEU A 186 19.79 11.67 2.26
CA LEU A 186 18.64 12.48 2.67
C LEU A 186 18.50 13.73 1.79
N PRO A 187 17.28 14.13 1.43
CA PRO A 187 17.04 15.37 0.67
C PRO A 187 17.43 16.58 1.51
N GLN A 188 17.99 17.60 0.87
CA GLN A 188 18.40 18.82 1.57
C GLN A 188 17.42 19.97 1.30
N PRO A 189 17.18 20.86 2.30
CA PRO A 189 17.74 20.84 3.66
C PRO A 189 17.15 19.71 4.53
N TRP A 190 17.95 19.20 5.48
CA TRP A 190 17.54 18.18 6.45
C TRP A 190 17.92 18.58 7.87
N LYS A 191 16.98 18.50 8.79
CA LYS A 191 17.20 18.73 10.22
C LYS A 191 17.11 17.41 10.97
N GLU A 192 18.24 16.97 11.53
CA GLU A 192 18.34 15.67 12.19
C GLU A 192 17.32 15.53 13.33
N ASN A 193 16.61 14.40 13.34
CA ASN A 193 15.56 14.05 14.33
C ASN A 193 14.43 15.09 14.47
N ASN A 194 14.27 16.02 13.52
CA ASN A 194 13.31 17.10 13.63
C ASN A 194 12.63 17.47 12.30
N MET A 195 12.37 16.45 11.46
CA MET A 195 11.66 16.60 10.19
C MET A 195 10.24 16.05 10.29
N VAL A 196 9.29 16.74 9.68
CA VAL A 196 7.93 16.23 9.42
C VAL A 196 7.88 15.73 7.98
N GLY A 197 7.70 14.43 7.79
CA GLY A 197 7.50 13.83 6.47
C GLY A 197 6.05 14.01 6.03
N ILE A 198 5.83 14.47 4.80
CA ILE A 198 4.49 14.63 4.22
C ILE A 198 4.42 13.92 2.87
N ASN A 199 3.46 12.98 2.74
CA ASN A 199 3.04 12.38 1.49
C ASN A 199 1.62 12.85 1.16
N LEU A 200 1.46 13.65 0.12
CA LEU A 200 0.17 14.06 -0.44
C LEU A 200 -0.07 13.33 -1.76
N SER A 201 -1.25 12.76 -1.90
CA SER A 201 -1.66 12.01 -3.09
C SER A 201 -2.84 12.69 -3.78
N PRO A 202 -2.89 12.72 -5.12
CA PRO A 202 -4.09 13.12 -5.85
C PRO A 202 -5.35 12.34 -5.46
N MET A 203 -5.22 11.15 -4.91
CA MET A 203 -6.36 10.31 -4.46
C MET A 203 -7.15 10.89 -3.28
N VAL A 204 -6.59 11.85 -2.54
CA VAL A 204 -7.25 12.56 -1.44
C VAL A 204 -7.66 13.98 -1.82
N MET A 205 -7.75 14.27 -3.11
CA MET A 205 -8.14 15.57 -3.66
C MET A 205 -9.27 15.37 -4.67
N ARG A 206 -10.23 16.30 -4.69
CA ARG A 206 -11.30 16.32 -5.72
C ARG A 206 -10.75 16.76 -7.07
N ASP A 207 -9.91 17.79 -7.02
CA ASP A 207 -9.23 18.36 -8.19
C ASP A 207 -7.75 18.59 -7.86
N PRO A 208 -6.84 17.68 -8.24
CA PRO A 208 -5.41 17.78 -7.96
C PRO A 208 -4.71 18.99 -8.62
N GLU A 209 -5.34 19.59 -9.62
CA GLU A 209 -4.81 20.80 -10.28
C GLU A 209 -5.22 22.09 -9.59
N ASN A 210 -6.26 22.06 -8.74
CA ASN A 210 -6.80 23.22 -8.05
C ASN A 210 -6.11 23.41 -6.69
N GLU A 211 -5.31 24.44 -6.55
CA GLU A 211 -4.64 24.79 -5.29
C GLU A 211 -5.59 25.30 -4.20
N ASN A 212 -6.81 25.75 -4.56
CA ASN A 212 -7.86 26.12 -3.62
C ASN A 212 -8.64 24.90 -3.09
N GLU A 213 -8.30 23.68 -3.52
CA GLU A 213 -8.91 22.46 -3.02
C GLU A 213 -8.60 22.26 -1.53
N MET A 214 -9.60 21.88 -0.74
CA MET A 214 -9.51 21.94 0.73
C MET A 214 -8.43 21.06 1.32
N THR A 215 -8.17 19.89 0.75
CA THR A 215 -7.06 19.02 1.22
C THR A 215 -5.71 19.68 0.97
N TYR A 216 -5.52 20.29 -0.20
CA TYR A 216 -4.30 21.03 -0.52
C TYR A 216 -4.10 22.20 0.45
N GLN A 217 -5.15 22.98 0.70
CA GLN A 217 -5.13 24.11 1.62
C GLN A 217 -4.84 23.71 3.07
N ASN A 218 -5.34 22.54 3.52
CA ASN A 218 -5.01 21.98 4.83
C ASN A 218 -3.52 21.63 4.93
N VAL A 219 -2.94 21.02 3.89
CA VAL A 219 -1.51 20.68 3.88
C VAL A 219 -0.65 21.94 3.79
N LEU A 220 -1.04 22.91 2.96
CA LEU A 220 -0.37 24.20 2.86
C LEU A 220 -0.31 24.90 4.23
N TYR A 221 -1.47 25.04 4.88
CA TYR A 221 -1.58 25.65 6.21
C TYR A 221 -0.80 24.88 7.28
N LEU A 222 -0.84 23.55 7.24
CA LEU A 222 -0.03 22.70 8.13
C LEU A 222 1.47 23.04 8.02
N ILE A 223 1.99 23.15 6.78
CA ILE A 223 3.39 23.49 6.55
C ILE A 223 3.72 24.89 7.08
N GLU A 224 2.87 25.87 6.78
CA GLU A 224 3.00 27.25 7.33
C GLU A 224 3.11 27.24 8.86
N ARG A 225 2.22 26.52 9.53
CA ARG A 225 2.20 26.45 11.01
C ARG A 225 3.42 25.71 11.56
N ILE A 226 3.85 24.61 10.95
CA ILE A 226 5.08 23.93 11.35
C ILE A 226 6.28 24.87 11.27
N LEU A 227 6.39 25.65 10.19
CA LEU A 227 7.50 26.58 10.01
C LEU A 227 7.44 27.79 10.93
N ASN A 228 6.25 28.30 11.26
CA ASN A 228 6.09 29.50 12.08
C ASN A 228 6.10 29.20 13.58
N ASP A 229 5.50 28.09 14.01
CA ASP A 229 5.26 27.82 15.43
C ASP A 229 6.26 26.82 16.02
N THR A 230 7.08 26.20 15.19
CA THR A 230 8.08 25.20 15.62
C THR A 230 9.43 25.45 14.93
N ASP A 231 10.44 24.76 15.40
CA ASP A 231 11.75 24.74 14.75
C ASP A 231 11.94 23.55 13.78
N MET A 232 10.88 22.75 13.53
CA MET A 232 10.92 21.57 12.67
C MET A 232 11.08 21.96 11.19
N GLY A 233 11.71 21.07 10.41
CA GLY A 233 11.71 21.10 8.96
C GLY A 233 10.63 20.19 8.38
N VAL A 234 10.37 20.32 7.08
CA VAL A 234 9.40 19.50 6.34
C VAL A 234 10.08 18.79 5.18
N CYS A 235 9.81 17.52 5.00
CA CYS A 235 10.23 16.73 3.85
C CYS A 235 9.02 16.23 3.05
N LEU A 236 8.91 16.62 1.79
CA LEU A 236 7.84 16.20 0.89
C LEU A 236 8.25 14.89 0.18
N ILE A 237 7.48 13.81 0.38
CA ILE A 237 7.88 12.45 0.01
C ILE A 237 6.84 11.83 -0.91
N PRO A 238 7.07 11.75 -2.24
CA PRO A 238 6.20 11.03 -3.17
C PRO A 238 6.36 9.51 -3.00
N HIS A 239 5.28 8.77 -3.27
CA HIS A 239 5.26 7.31 -3.18
C HIS A 239 4.72 6.63 -4.45
N VAL A 240 4.21 7.42 -5.40
CA VAL A 240 3.74 6.97 -6.71
C VAL A 240 4.38 7.81 -7.82
N TYR A 241 5.04 7.13 -8.77
CA TYR A 241 5.79 7.69 -9.88
C TYR A 241 5.35 7.08 -11.21
N ASN A 242 5.70 7.73 -12.33
CA ASN A 242 5.62 7.18 -13.70
C ASN A 242 4.29 6.50 -14.07
N ILE A 243 3.18 7.15 -13.72
CA ILE A 243 1.81 6.83 -14.15
C ILE A 243 1.22 8.06 -14.85
N GLU A 244 -0.08 8.08 -15.13
CA GLU A 244 -0.75 9.27 -15.65
C GLU A 244 -0.43 10.49 -14.77
N HIS A 245 -0.18 11.65 -15.38
CA HIS A 245 0.32 12.86 -14.72
C HIS A 245 -0.51 13.25 -13.48
N ASN A 246 -1.83 13.23 -13.61
CA ASN A 246 -2.78 13.57 -12.55
C ASN A 246 -2.87 12.56 -11.39
N LEU A 247 -2.15 11.43 -11.47
CA LEU A 247 -2.12 10.40 -10.42
C LEU A 247 -0.76 10.33 -9.68
N GLN A 248 0.23 11.13 -10.14
CA GLN A 248 1.56 11.16 -9.52
C GLN A 248 1.58 12.05 -8.30
N ASP A 249 2.15 11.55 -7.19
CA ASP A 249 2.27 12.31 -5.95
C ASP A 249 3.19 13.53 -6.10
N ILE A 250 4.18 13.47 -6.99
CA ILE A 250 5.15 14.55 -7.18
C ILE A 250 4.51 15.86 -7.69
N VAL A 251 3.36 15.79 -8.34
CA VAL A 251 2.69 16.96 -8.93
C VAL A 251 2.24 17.95 -7.82
N PRO A 252 1.33 17.56 -6.88
CA PRO A 252 0.95 18.45 -5.79
C PRO A 252 2.12 18.78 -4.85
N LEU A 253 3.06 17.86 -4.65
CA LEU A 253 4.21 18.09 -3.78
C LEU A 253 5.16 19.14 -4.33
N LYS A 254 5.41 19.20 -5.66
CA LYS A 254 6.20 20.28 -6.26
C LYS A 254 5.54 21.64 -6.17
N LYS A 255 4.20 21.71 -6.22
CA LYS A 255 3.46 22.95 -5.99
C LYS A 255 3.70 23.44 -4.56
N LEU A 256 3.51 22.57 -3.55
CA LEU A 256 3.80 22.89 -2.15
C LEU A 256 5.26 23.31 -1.94
N TYR A 257 6.22 22.61 -2.54
CA TYR A 257 7.64 22.94 -2.43
C TYR A 257 7.94 24.37 -2.91
N LYS A 258 7.34 24.81 -4.03
CA LYS A 258 7.53 26.16 -4.56
C LYS A 258 7.10 27.27 -3.59
N HIS A 259 6.10 27.02 -2.75
CA HIS A 259 5.67 28.02 -1.75
C HIS A 259 6.69 28.19 -0.62
N PHE A 260 7.50 27.17 -0.32
CA PHE A 260 8.31 27.16 0.90
C PHE A 260 9.81 26.92 0.69
N CYS A 261 10.29 26.70 -0.54
CA CYS A 261 11.70 26.38 -0.81
C CYS A 261 12.66 27.47 -0.31
N GLU A 262 12.27 28.75 -0.37
CA GLU A 262 13.08 29.89 0.09
C GLU A 262 13.24 29.95 1.62
N THR A 263 12.43 29.21 2.37
CA THR A 263 12.53 29.19 3.86
C THR A 263 13.79 28.50 4.37
N GLY A 264 14.48 27.72 3.52
CA GLY A 264 15.62 26.90 3.91
C GLY A 264 15.30 25.74 4.86
N ARG A 265 13.99 25.42 5.05
CA ARG A 265 13.52 24.39 6.00
C ARG A 265 12.62 23.32 5.36
N VAL A 266 12.36 23.43 4.05
CA VAL A 266 11.52 22.46 3.30
C VAL A 266 12.37 21.78 2.24
N SER A 267 12.33 20.45 2.24
CA SER A 267 12.97 19.62 1.23
C SER A 267 11.94 18.76 0.49
N ILE A 268 12.33 18.21 -0.66
CA ILE A 268 11.51 17.33 -1.47
C ILE A 268 12.36 16.18 -2.01
N VAL A 269 11.78 14.96 -2.01
CA VAL A 269 12.37 13.84 -2.75
C VAL A 269 11.96 14.00 -4.22
N ASP A 270 12.84 14.61 -5.01
CA ASP A 270 12.62 14.91 -6.44
C ASP A 270 13.13 13.82 -7.39
N ARG A 271 13.85 12.83 -6.86
CA ARG A 271 14.37 11.68 -7.59
C ARG A 271 13.55 10.43 -7.33
N GLU A 272 13.56 9.52 -8.28
CA GLU A 272 12.88 8.24 -8.14
C GLU A 272 13.71 7.29 -7.26
N LEU A 273 13.11 6.83 -6.15
CA LEU A 273 13.71 5.92 -5.18
C LEU A 273 12.88 4.63 -5.08
N SER A 274 13.53 3.54 -4.67
CA SER A 274 12.84 2.30 -4.30
C SER A 274 12.04 2.47 -3.00
N CYS A 275 11.08 1.58 -2.75
CA CYS A 275 10.31 1.61 -1.50
C CYS A 275 11.19 1.45 -0.24
N THR A 276 12.30 0.70 -0.34
CA THR A 276 13.26 0.50 0.76
C THR A 276 14.03 1.77 1.11
N GLN A 277 14.39 2.56 0.09
CA GLN A 277 15.04 3.87 0.26
C GLN A 277 14.05 4.93 0.77
N LEU A 278 12.81 4.92 0.28
CA LEU A 278 11.76 5.80 0.82
C LEU A 278 11.46 5.47 2.28
N LYS A 279 11.43 4.19 2.65
CA LYS A 279 11.27 3.77 4.05
C LYS A 279 12.42 4.30 4.92
N TYR A 280 13.66 4.33 4.41
CA TYR A 280 14.80 4.94 5.12
C TYR A 280 14.55 6.42 5.39
N ILE A 281 14.18 7.22 4.37
CA ILE A 281 13.91 8.65 4.55
C ILE A 281 12.77 8.86 5.55
N ILE A 282 11.67 8.10 5.43
CA ILE A 282 10.53 8.18 6.34
C ILE A 282 10.95 7.83 7.77
N SER A 283 11.80 6.82 7.97
CA SER A 283 12.30 6.41 9.29
C SER A 283 13.13 7.47 10.02
N LYS A 284 13.66 8.45 9.28
CA LYS A 284 14.44 9.58 9.82
C LYS A 284 13.55 10.79 10.16
N CYS A 285 12.27 10.75 9.83
CA CYS A 285 11.33 11.78 10.23
C CYS A 285 10.94 11.65 11.72
N ARG A 286 10.69 12.78 12.36
CA ARG A 286 10.13 12.82 13.71
C ARG A 286 8.64 12.48 13.71
N PHE A 287 7.91 13.01 12.72
CA PHE A 287 6.49 12.78 12.48
C PHE A 287 6.22 12.51 11.00
N PHE A 288 5.11 11.85 10.70
CA PHE A 288 4.70 11.59 9.33
C PHE A 288 3.20 11.82 9.12
N ILE A 289 2.86 12.45 7.99
CA ILE A 289 1.48 12.58 7.51
C ILE A 289 1.42 12.01 6.11
N GLY A 290 0.60 10.99 5.90
CA GLY A 290 0.61 10.25 4.64
C GLY A 290 -0.77 9.94 4.09
N ALA A 291 -0.94 10.09 2.77
CA ALA A 291 -2.12 9.70 2.03
C ALA A 291 -2.02 8.29 1.43
N ARG A 292 -0.80 7.84 1.10
CA ARG A 292 -0.59 6.48 0.55
C ARG A 292 -0.40 5.48 1.70
N THR A 293 -1.21 4.42 1.71
CA THR A 293 -1.18 3.39 2.78
C THR A 293 0.22 2.84 3.05
N HIS A 294 1.00 2.53 2.00
CA HIS A 294 2.32 1.95 2.20
C HIS A 294 3.39 2.98 2.62
N SER A 295 3.17 4.28 2.39
CA SER A 295 4.01 5.31 3.01
C SER A 295 3.74 5.41 4.52
N THR A 296 2.48 5.28 4.94
CA THR A 296 2.14 5.25 6.37
C THR A 296 2.59 3.95 7.06
N ILE A 297 2.53 2.80 6.37
CA ILE A 297 3.10 1.54 6.88
C ILE A 297 4.62 1.65 7.06
N ALA A 298 5.33 2.31 6.13
CA ALA A 298 6.75 2.57 6.29
C ALA A 298 7.04 3.37 7.57
N ALA A 299 6.22 4.39 7.87
CA ALA A 299 6.32 5.18 9.10
C ALA A 299 5.97 4.35 10.36
N TYR A 300 4.82 3.67 10.36
CA TYR A 300 4.41 2.79 11.47
C TYR A 300 5.47 1.75 11.80
N SER A 301 5.95 1.03 10.79
CA SER A 301 6.90 -0.07 10.97
C SER A 301 8.28 0.37 11.45
N THR A 302 8.56 1.67 11.42
CA THR A 302 9.80 2.29 11.91
C THR A 302 9.61 3.13 13.18
N GLY A 303 8.40 3.10 13.76
CA GLY A 303 8.10 3.78 15.02
C GLY A 303 7.91 5.30 14.88
N VAL A 304 7.63 5.80 13.67
CA VAL A 304 7.39 7.23 13.43
C VAL A 304 5.91 7.54 13.70
N PRO A 305 5.58 8.43 14.65
CA PRO A 305 4.22 8.86 14.92
C PRO A 305 3.55 9.42 13.65
N THR A 306 2.36 8.89 13.31
CA THR A 306 1.78 9.09 11.98
C THR A 306 0.29 9.37 12.03
N VAL A 307 -0.16 10.34 11.22
CA VAL A 307 -1.57 10.58 10.86
C VAL A 307 -1.78 10.25 9.39
N VAL A 308 -2.88 9.56 9.10
CA VAL A 308 -3.24 9.14 7.75
C VAL A 308 -4.32 10.06 7.17
N LEU A 309 -4.09 10.61 5.98
CA LEU A 309 -5.15 11.19 5.15
C LEU A 309 -5.87 10.06 4.42
N SER A 310 -7.03 9.69 4.97
CA SER A 310 -7.75 8.47 4.57
C SER A 310 -8.71 8.71 3.42
N TYR A 311 -8.72 7.80 2.44
CA TYR A 311 -9.71 7.73 1.36
C TYR A 311 -10.37 6.35 1.25
N SER A 312 -10.03 5.38 2.11
CA SER A 312 -10.50 4.01 2.04
C SER A 312 -10.50 3.31 3.41
N VAL A 313 -11.19 2.16 3.51
CA VAL A 313 -11.29 1.33 4.72
C VAL A 313 -9.93 0.89 5.26
N LYS A 314 -8.97 0.59 4.40
CA LYS A 314 -7.64 0.05 4.80
C LYS A 314 -6.86 0.97 5.73
N SER A 315 -6.89 2.28 5.49
CA SER A 315 -6.21 3.25 6.36
C SER A 315 -6.87 3.37 7.73
N ARG A 316 -8.20 3.30 7.74
CA ARG A 316 -9.02 3.32 8.96
C ARG A 316 -8.82 2.05 9.77
N GLY A 317 -8.87 0.90 9.10
CA GLY A 317 -8.66 -0.41 9.72
C GLY A 317 -7.28 -0.52 10.37
N LEU A 318 -6.21 -0.13 9.66
CA LEU A 318 -4.86 -0.12 10.22
C LEU A 318 -4.72 0.81 11.42
N ALA A 319 -5.28 2.04 11.37
CA ALA A 319 -5.25 2.96 12.50
C ALA A 319 -5.99 2.38 13.71
N ARG A 320 -7.17 1.77 13.49
CA ARG A 320 -7.95 1.11 14.54
C ARG A 320 -7.19 -0.04 15.19
N ASP A 321 -6.53 -0.88 14.40
CA ASP A 321 -5.77 -2.01 14.91
C ASP A 321 -4.52 -1.57 15.70
N LEU A 322 -3.83 -0.51 15.22
CA LEU A 322 -2.63 0.02 15.89
C LEU A 322 -2.95 0.82 17.16
N PHE A 323 -4.02 1.61 17.16
CA PHE A 323 -4.32 2.59 18.21
C PHE A 323 -5.62 2.32 18.97
N GLU A 324 -6.35 1.23 18.68
CA GLU A 324 -7.67 0.89 19.22
C GLU A 324 -8.77 1.90 18.88
N LYS A 325 -8.42 2.91 18.09
CA LYS A 325 -9.30 3.96 17.57
C LYS A 325 -8.80 4.50 16.23
N GLU A 326 -9.70 4.95 15.41
CA GLU A 326 -9.35 5.64 14.15
C GLU A 326 -9.33 7.17 14.31
N GLU A 327 -10.08 7.70 15.28
CA GLU A 327 -10.21 9.12 15.51
C GLU A 327 -8.87 9.78 15.84
N GLY A 328 -8.53 10.83 15.10
CA GLY A 328 -7.27 11.56 15.20
C GLY A 328 -6.09 10.90 14.46
N PHE A 329 -6.12 9.59 14.20
CA PHE A 329 -5.06 8.87 13.49
C PHE A 329 -5.37 8.60 12.02
N ALA A 330 -6.66 8.43 11.66
CA ALA A 330 -7.12 8.35 10.29
C ALA A 330 -8.14 9.45 10.01
N VAL A 331 -7.73 10.46 9.26
CA VAL A 331 -8.53 11.64 8.92
C VAL A 331 -9.09 11.47 7.52
N SER A 332 -10.41 11.40 7.39
CA SER A 332 -11.04 11.39 6.07
C SER A 332 -10.75 12.71 5.35
N TRP A 333 -10.21 12.65 4.14
CA TRP A 333 -10.02 13.86 3.34
C TRP A 333 -11.32 14.64 3.11
N LYS A 334 -12.46 13.95 3.07
CA LYS A 334 -13.80 14.56 2.95
C LYS A 334 -14.23 15.36 4.19
N SER A 335 -13.60 15.12 5.33
CA SER A 335 -13.88 15.81 6.58
C SER A 335 -13.02 17.07 6.79
N LEU A 336 -12.11 17.37 5.86
CA LEU A 336 -11.30 18.58 5.88
C LEU A 336 -12.13 19.75 5.33
N GLU A 337 -13.00 20.33 6.16
CA GLU A 337 -13.89 21.42 5.77
C GLU A 337 -13.30 22.80 6.12
N GLU A 338 -12.38 22.85 7.08
CA GLU A 338 -11.66 24.04 7.53
C GLU A 338 -10.15 23.86 7.27
N LYS A 339 -9.46 24.91 6.86
CA LYS A 339 -8.05 24.87 6.46
C LYS A 339 -7.08 24.51 7.59
N ASP A 340 -7.44 24.72 8.84
CA ASP A 340 -6.62 24.49 10.03
C ASP A 340 -6.83 23.11 10.66
N LYS A 341 -7.77 22.32 10.17
CA LYS A 341 -8.15 21.05 10.77
C LYS A 341 -6.98 20.06 10.87
N LEU A 342 -6.18 19.96 9.83
CA LEU A 342 -5.03 19.04 9.82
C LEU A 342 -3.93 19.53 10.80
N TRP A 343 -3.71 20.83 10.92
CA TRP A 343 -2.81 21.40 11.92
C TRP A 343 -3.28 21.09 13.35
N ASN A 344 -4.58 21.26 13.62
CA ASN A 344 -5.13 20.99 14.94
C ASN A 344 -4.94 19.52 15.33
N ILE A 345 -5.16 18.61 14.39
CA ILE A 345 -4.90 17.17 14.59
C ILE A 345 -3.41 16.89 14.80
N PHE A 346 -2.53 17.47 13.99
CA PHE A 346 -1.08 17.33 14.15
C PHE A 346 -0.63 17.76 15.55
N ASN A 347 -1.07 18.92 16.00
CA ASN A 347 -0.69 19.47 17.29
C ASN A 347 -1.24 18.66 18.47
N GLN A 348 -2.53 18.29 18.42
CA GLN A 348 -3.20 17.57 19.51
C GLN A 348 -2.84 16.08 19.56
N VAL A 349 -2.67 15.43 18.43
CA VAL A 349 -2.47 13.98 18.35
C VAL A 349 -0.99 13.62 18.26
N LEU A 350 -0.25 14.21 17.32
CA LEU A 350 1.14 13.83 17.11
C LEU A 350 2.08 14.56 18.07
N LEU A 351 2.02 15.88 18.11
CA LEU A 351 2.99 16.68 18.89
C LEU A 351 2.77 16.48 20.40
N ALA A 352 1.54 16.63 20.87
CA ALA A 352 1.21 16.40 22.29
C ALA A 352 1.26 14.94 22.71
N GLY A 353 1.04 14.01 21.77
CA GLY A 353 0.97 12.56 22.00
C GLY A 353 2.25 11.78 21.67
N GLU A 354 3.34 12.42 21.27
CA GLU A 354 4.53 11.77 20.72
C GLU A 354 5.03 10.61 21.59
N ASP A 355 5.27 10.84 22.88
CA ASP A 355 5.81 9.83 23.79
C ASP A 355 4.87 8.64 23.98
N SER A 356 3.57 8.89 24.06
CA SER A 356 2.56 7.83 24.22
C SER A 356 2.47 6.96 22.95
N ILE A 357 2.52 7.58 21.77
CA ILE A 357 2.50 6.87 20.49
C ILE A 357 3.78 6.03 20.31
N ARG A 358 4.95 6.59 20.62
CA ARG A 358 6.22 5.85 20.54
C ARG A 358 6.27 4.67 21.50
N ARG A 359 5.74 4.85 22.72
CA ARG A 359 5.60 3.76 23.70
C ARG A 359 4.66 2.68 23.18
N ARG A 360 3.48 3.06 22.66
CA ARG A 360 2.54 2.12 22.04
C ARG A 360 3.18 1.30 20.92
N TYR A 361 3.96 1.92 20.03
CA TYR A 361 4.66 1.20 18.97
C TYR A 361 5.69 0.21 19.51
N LYS A 362 6.47 0.62 20.50
CA LYS A 362 7.45 -0.25 21.13
C LYS A 362 6.82 -1.51 21.71
N ASP A 363 5.68 -1.38 22.35
CA ASP A 363 5.01 -2.47 23.04
C ASP A 363 4.19 -3.35 22.07
N PHE A 364 3.54 -2.75 21.08
CA PHE A 364 2.58 -3.42 20.21
C PHE A 364 3.21 -4.03 18.94
N LEU A 365 4.10 -3.31 18.26
CA LEU A 365 4.58 -3.71 16.93
C LEU A 365 5.30 -5.07 16.90
N PRO A 366 6.08 -5.50 17.89
CA PRO A 366 6.71 -6.83 17.85
C PRO A 366 5.69 -7.96 17.76
N GLY A 367 4.64 -7.93 18.61
CA GLY A 367 3.55 -8.90 18.57
C GLY A 367 2.74 -8.82 17.28
N TYR A 368 2.43 -7.61 16.82
CA TYR A 368 1.70 -7.39 15.57
C TYR A 368 2.44 -7.93 14.34
N LYS A 369 3.74 -7.69 14.23
CA LYS A 369 4.56 -8.29 13.18
C LYS A 369 4.57 -9.82 13.25
N ASN A 370 4.72 -10.38 14.45
CA ASN A 370 4.75 -11.83 14.63
C ASN A 370 3.48 -12.54 14.15
N THR A 371 2.33 -11.87 14.05
CA THR A 371 1.11 -12.44 13.48
C THR A 371 1.33 -12.95 12.05
N LEU A 372 2.00 -12.15 11.21
CA LEU A 372 2.27 -12.53 9.83
C LEU A 372 3.32 -13.64 9.74
N LEU A 373 4.36 -13.58 10.56
CA LEU A 373 5.40 -14.63 10.60
C LEU A 373 4.81 -15.98 10.96
N SER A 374 3.96 -16.03 11.99
CA SER A 374 3.28 -17.25 12.43
C SER A 374 2.35 -17.82 11.33
N VAL A 375 1.54 -16.97 10.69
CA VAL A 375 0.68 -17.39 9.57
C VAL A 375 1.53 -17.91 8.41
N THR A 376 2.65 -17.25 8.11
CA THR A 376 3.55 -17.65 7.03
C THR A 376 4.19 -19.03 7.33
N GLY A 377 4.66 -19.25 8.56
CA GLY A 377 5.20 -20.55 8.99
C GLY A 377 4.20 -21.67 8.79
N ASN A 378 2.97 -21.48 9.28
CA ASN A 378 1.90 -22.47 9.11
C ASN A 378 1.57 -22.77 7.65
N LEU A 379 1.64 -21.77 6.75
CA LEU A 379 1.40 -21.97 5.32
C LEU A 379 2.55 -22.73 4.63
N LEU A 380 3.78 -22.62 5.12
CA LEU A 380 4.94 -23.34 4.56
C LEU A 380 5.04 -24.80 5.01
N GLU A 381 4.31 -25.19 6.07
CA GLU A 381 4.22 -26.57 6.55
C GLU A 381 3.17 -27.43 5.82
N ILE A 382 2.32 -26.81 4.99
CA ILE A 382 1.28 -27.46 4.17
C ILE A 382 1.87 -27.96 2.85
#